data_bd4a6a03c4f37407d7585f56fca17539
#
_entry.id   bd4a6a03c4f37407d7585f56fca17539
#
_cell.length_a   1.000
_cell.length_b   1.000
_cell.length_c   1.000
_cell.angle_alpha   90.00
_cell.angle_beta   90.00
_cell.angle_gamma   90.00
#
_symmetry.space_group_name_H-M   'P 1'
#
loop_
_entity.id
_entity.type
_entity.pdbx_description
1 polymer ?
#
loop_
_entity_poly.entity_id
_entity_poly.type
_entity_poly.pdbx_seq_one_letter_code
_entity_poly.pdbx_strand_id
1 'polypeptide(L)'
;MKNKLEQRVAKLEKELREVKEELGKRKYTGLKVGDTFELIEKKWKILGSNGNGVFCLCMESLGDKTLDSKCNEWTSSNLRDYLSTEIYKKICEEIGTENVIGFERDLLSLDGKSEYGTCKDFVSLISIDEYRKYRSMIPNFKEWWWTLTPYSTKCNDDAIWCTVVSPSGCIFSRYCNIQYGVRPVCIFSSTLFESEDD
;
A
#
# COMPACT_ATOMS: atom_id res chain seq x y z
N MET A 1 9.70 19.15 40.92
CA MET A 1 9.50 17.69 40.76
C MET A 1 8.86 17.32 39.44
N LYS A 2 7.80 18.01 38.99
CA LYS A 2 7.07 17.75 37.73
C LYS A 2 7.99 17.76 36.49
N ASN A 3 8.86 18.77 36.36
CA ASN A 3 9.80 18.93 35.25
C ASN A 3 10.84 17.77 35.12
N LYS A 4 11.26 17.19 36.24
CA LYS A 4 12.23 16.06 36.25
C LYS A 4 11.58 14.75 35.82
N LEU A 5 10.30 14.58 36.08
CA LEU A 5 9.50 13.41 35.65
C LEU A 5 9.22 13.50 34.15
N GLU A 6 8.80 14.68 33.67
CA GLU A 6 8.56 14.96 32.26
C GLU A 6 9.81 14.73 31.39
N GLN A 7 10.99 15.19 31.86
CA GLN A 7 12.26 14.93 31.18
C GLN A 7 12.61 13.42 31.15
N ARG A 8 12.30 12.69 32.22
CA ARG A 8 12.55 11.24 32.28
C ARG A 8 11.62 10.46 31.36
N VAL A 9 10.35 10.86 31.26
CA VAL A 9 9.37 10.31 30.31
C VAL A 9 9.85 10.51 28.88
N ALA A 10 10.18 11.74 28.49
CA ALA A 10 10.68 12.06 27.15
C ALA A 10 11.95 11.25 26.78
N LYS A 11 12.86 11.03 27.75
CA LYS A 11 14.05 10.21 27.54
C LYS A 11 13.69 8.74 27.29
N LEU A 12 12.79 8.17 28.09
CA LEU A 12 12.35 6.78 27.94
C LEU A 12 11.58 6.56 26.64
N GLU A 13 10.78 7.52 26.22
CA GLU A 13 10.06 7.48 24.93
C GLU A 13 11.04 7.50 23.75
N LYS A 14 12.14 8.28 23.85
CA LYS A 14 13.21 8.29 22.85
C LYS A 14 13.94 6.95 22.79
N GLU A 15 14.37 6.42 23.94
CA GLU A 15 15.06 5.12 24.03
C GLU A 15 14.16 3.98 23.52
N LEU A 16 12.86 3.98 23.84
CA LEU A 16 11.90 3.01 23.35
C LEU A 16 11.75 3.07 21.82
N ARG A 17 11.77 4.28 21.25
CA ARG A 17 11.71 4.46 19.80
C ARG A 17 12.96 3.90 19.12
N GLU A 18 14.16 4.23 19.64
CA GLU A 18 15.44 3.74 19.12
C GLU A 18 15.50 2.20 19.15
N VAL A 19 15.07 1.57 20.24
CA VAL A 19 15.00 0.10 20.35
C VAL A 19 13.98 -0.50 19.36
N LYS A 20 12.85 0.14 19.17
CA LYS A 20 11.85 -0.32 18.18
C LYS A 20 12.38 -0.21 16.75
N GLU A 21 13.10 0.87 16.43
CA GLU A 21 13.73 1.06 15.12
C GLU A 21 14.80 -0.01 14.86
N GLU A 22 15.67 -0.32 15.84
CA GLU A 22 16.67 -1.39 15.73
C GLU A 22 16.03 -2.78 15.57
N LEU A 23 15.00 -3.08 16.36
CA LEU A 23 14.26 -4.35 16.24
C LEU A 23 13.54 -4.45 14.91
N GLY A 24 12.97 -3.34 14.42
CA GLY A 24 12.35 -3.26 13.10
C GLY A 24 13.35 -3.54 11.98
N LYS A 25 14.52 -2.93 12.00
CA LYS A 25 15.58 -3.18 11.02
C LYS A 25 15.97 -4.65 10.97
N ARG A 26 16.26 -5.28 12.11
CA ARG A 26 16.62 -6.71 12.18
C ARG A 26 15.55 -7.63 11.63
N LYS A 27 14.26 -7.27 11.76
CA LYS A 27 13.13 -8.07 11.30
C LYS A 27 13.07 -8.20 9.77
N TYR A 28 13.54 -7.19 9.04
CA TYR A 28 13.42 -7.10 7.58
C TYR A 28 14.75 -7.31 6.83
N THR A 29 15.86 -7.27 7.56
CA THR A 29 17.22 -7.38 6.99
C THR A 29 17.42 -8.66 6.19
N GLY A 30 18.04 -8.54 5.01
CA GLY A 30 18.39 -9.65 4.13
C GLY A 30 17.26 -10.22 3.28
N LEU A 31 16.03 -9.68 3.40
CA LEU A 31 14.90 -10.10 2.57
C LEU A 31 15.08 -9.62 1.12
N LYS A 32 14.65 -10.45 0.18
CA LYS A 32 14.83 -10.27 -1.27
C LYS A 32 13.49 -10.31 -2.01
N VAL A 33 13.51 -9.93 -3.26
CA VAL A 33 12.34 -10.06 -4.16
C VAL A 33 11.82 -11.50 -4.13
N GLY A 34 10.53 -11.65 -3.88
CA GLY A 34 9.83 -12.92 -3.68
C GLY A 34 9.58 -13.30 -2.23
N ASP A 35 10.37 -12.77 -1.30
CA ASP A 35 10.21 -13.04 0.13
C ASP A 35 8.98 -12.35 0.71
N THR A 36 8.55 -12.85 1.86
CA THR A 36 7.43 -12.31 2.62
C THR A 36 7.85 -11.91 4.02
N PHE A 37 7.20 -10.89 4.56
CA PHE A 37 7.42 -10.39 5.92
C PHE A 37 6.09 -9.97 6.55
N GLU A 38 6.09 -9.74 7.84
CA GLU A 38 4.94 -9.23 8.58
C GLU A 38 5.10 -7.75 8.91
N LEU A 39 4.07 -6.96 8.62
CA LEU A 39 3.97 -5.53 8.94
C LEU A 39 2.51 -5.20 9.19
N ILE A 40 2.22 -4.47 10.28
CA ILE A 40 0.85 -4.15 10.76
C ILE A 40 -0.04 -5.39 10.88
N GLU A 41 0.52 -6.48 11.44
CA GLU A 41 -0.16 -7.77 11.64
C GLU A 41 -0.68 -8.41 10.34
N LYS A 42 -0.05 -8.08 9.21
CA LYS A 42 -0.38 -8.58 7.87
C LYS A 42 0.87 -9.08 7.16
N LYS A 43 0.69 -10.11 6.35
CA LYS A 43 1.74 -10.61 5.49
C LYS A 43 1.90 -9.74 4.25
N TRP A 44 3.12 -9.30 4.00
CA TRP A 44 3.51 -8.54 2.82
C TRP A 44 4.49 -9.33 1.97
N LYS A 45 4.53 -9.06 0.68
CA LYS A 45 5.46 -9.69 -0.26
C LYS A 45 6.22 -8.63 -1.03
N ILE A 46 7.53 -8.84 -1.16
CA ILE A 46 8.41 -8.04 -2.00
C ILE A 46 8.19 -8.46 -3.45
N LEU A 47 7.68 -7.54 -4.27
CA LEU A 47 7.41 -7.77 -5.70
C LEU A 47 8.56 -7.28 -6.59
N GLY A 48 9.30 -6.25 -6.16
CA GLY A 48 10.39 -5.68 -6.94
C GLY A 48 11.20 -4.68 -6.14
N SER A 49 12.36 -4.30 -6.67
CA SER A 49 13.21 -3.26 -6.12
C SER A 49 13.74 -2.38 -7.26
N ASN A 50 13.85 -1.07 -7.02
CA ASN A 50 14.42 -0.10 -7.93
C ASN A 50 15.26 0.91 -7.13
N GLY A 51 16.59 0.78 -7.19
CA GLY A 51 17.46 1.71 -6.46
C GLY A 51 17.13 1.77 -4.96
N ASN A 52 16.61 2.91 -4.50
CA ASN A 52 16.36 3.17 -3.07
C ASN A 52 15.00 2.64 -2.55
N GLY A 53 14.20 1.97 -3.39
CA GLY A 53 12.85 1.57 -3.03
C GLY A 53 12.53 0.12 -3.32
N VAL A 54 11.77 -0.50 -2.41
CA VAL A 54 11.29 -1.89 -2.49
C VAL A 54 9.77 -1.88 -2.58
N PHE A 55 9.23 -2.33 -3.73
CA PHE A 55 7.80 -2.38 -4.00
C PHE A 55 7.18 -3.63 -3.39
N CYS A 56 6.24 -3.45 -2.48
CA CYS A 56 5.61 -4.50 -1.70
C CYS A 56 4.09 -4.48 -1.84
N LEU A 57 3.48 -5.68 -1.81
CA LEU A 57 2.03 -5.88 -1.80
C LEU A 57 1.61 -6.58 -0.50
N CYS A 58 0.57 -6.08 0.15
CA CYS A 58 -0.11 -6.81 1.22
C CYS A 58 -0.80 -8.05 0.65
N MET A 59 -0.42 -9.22 1.17
CA MET A 59 -0.92 -10.51 0.68
C MET A 59 -2.29 -10.87 1.26
N GLU A 60 -2.70 -10.17 2.30
CA GLU A 60 -3.97 -10.35 2.99
C GLU A 60 -4.85 -9.11 2.80
N SER A 61 -6.17 -9.27 2.92
CA SER A 61 -7.07 -8.13 2.92
C SER A 61 -7.05 -7.40 4.27
N LEU A 62 -7.09 -6.07 4.19
CA LEU A 62 -7.33 -5.20 5.36
C LEU A 62 -8.83 -5.15 5.74
N GLY A 63 -9.66 -5.94 5.09
CA GLY A 63 -11.12 -5.96 5.19
C GLY A 63 -11.77 -5.45 3.90
N ASP A 64 -13.10 -5.59 3.85
CA ASP A 64 -13.88 -5.16 2.71
C ASP A 64 -14.28 -3.69 2.84
N LYS A 65 -14.06 -2.93 1.77
CA LYS A 65 -14.45 -1.51 1.68
C LYS A 65 -14.96 -1.19 0.27
N THR A 66 -15.79 -0.16 0.18
CA THR A 66 -16.08 0.48 -1.10
C THR A 66 -14.86 1.27 -1.55
N LEU A 67 -14.64 1.39 -2.87
CA LEU A 67 -13.65 2.33 -3.37
C LEU A 67 -14.12 3.76 -3.09
N ASP A 68 -15.34 4.07 -3.51
CA ASP A 68 -16.02 5.33 -3.22
C ASP A 68 -17.55 5.15 -3.32
N SER A 69 -18.31 6.10 -2.83
CA SER A 69 -19.78 6.08 -2.87
C SER A 69 -20.38 6.61 -4.17
N LYS A 70 -19.61 7.35 -4.98
CA LYS A 70 -20.12 8.14 -6.10
C LYS A 70 -19.41 7.93 -7.43
N CYS A 71 -18.08 7.80 -7.41
CA CYS A 71 -17.28 7.72 -8.64
C CYS A 71 -16.00 6.90 -8.43
N ASN A 72 -15.35 6.57 -9.55
CA ASN A 72 -14.12 5.78 -9.58
C ASN A 72 -12.84 6.62 -9.60
N GLU A 73 -12.93 7.92 -9.34
CA GLU A 73 -11.78 8.81 -9.29
C GLU A 73 -10.99 8.60 -7.99
N TRP A 74 -9.80 8.02 -8.13
CA TRP A 74 -8.94 7.66 -7.01
C TRP A 74 -8.58 8.83 -6.11
N THR A 75 -8.24 9.99 -6.69
CA THR A 75 -7.74 11.16 -5.96
C THR A 75 -8.68 11.67 -4.89
N SER A 76 -10.00 11.52 -5.10
CA SER A 76 -11.05 11.95 -4.18
C SER A 76 -11.75 10.80 -3.45
N SER A 77 -11.28 9.55 -3.64
CA SER A 77 -11.98 8.37 -3.12
C SER A 77 -11.85 8.20 -1.60
N ASN A 78 -12.91 7.69 -0.99
CA ASN A 78 -12.92 7.33 0.43
C ASN A 78 -11.86 6.27 0.77
N LEU A 79 -11.58 5.36 -0.16
CA LEU A 79 -10.59 4.31 0.06
C LEU A 79 -9.16 4.87 0.08
N ARG A 80 -8.84 5.84 -0.79
CA ARG A 80 -7.56 6.54 -0.75
C ARG A 80 -7.38 7.29 0.56
N ASP A 81 -8.41 7.99 1.03
CA ASP A 81 -8.37 8.71 2.32
C ASP A 81 -8.07 7.74 3.47
N TYR A 82 -8.78 6.61 3.55
CA TYR A 82 -8.52 5.57 4.53
C TYR A 82 -7.08 5.04 4.47
N LEU A 83 -6.55 4.75 3.28
CA LEU A 83 -5.19 4.25 3.13
C LEU A 83 -4.13 5.30 3.51
N SER A 84 -4.35 6.57 3.13
CA SER A 84 -3.41 7.66 3.37
C SER A 84 -3.43 8.17 4.81
N THR A 85 -4.50 7.97 5.55
CA THR A 85 -4.62 8.43 6.94
C THR A 85 -4.41 7.30 7.94
N GLU A 86 -5.24 6.25 7.91
CA GLU A 86 -5.21 5.21 8.93
C GLU A 86 -4.10 4.17 8.69
N ILE A 87 -3.97 3.67 7.45
CA ILE A 87 -3.01 2.60 7.15
C ILE A 87 -1.59 3.15 7.10
N TYR A 88 -1.38 4.29 6.44
CA TYR A 88 -0.09 4.98 6.44
C TYR A 88 0.41 5.26 7.86
N LYS A 89 -0.47 5.76 8.74
CA LYS A 89 -0.12 6.02 10.14
C LYS A 89 0.34 4.74 10.86
N LYS A 90 -0.41 3.63 10.75
CA LYS A 90 -0.03 2.35 11.36
C LYS A 90 1.32 1.83 10.87
N ILE A 91 1.58 1.93 9.57
CA ILE A 91 2.86 1.54 8.98
C ILE A 91 3.99 2.40 9.55
N CYS A 92 3.82 3.72 9.56
CA CYS A 92 4.83 4.65 10.11
C CYS A 92 5.08 4.44 11.62
N GLU A 93 4.06 4.07 12.38
CA GLU A 93 4.21 3.74 13.81
C GLU A 93 5.06 2.48 14.05
N GLU A 94 5.07 1.53 13.10
CA GLU A 94 5.84 0.29 13.22
C GLU A 94 7.28 0.42 12.67
N ILE A 95 7.46 1.12 11.53
CA ILE A 95 8.76 1.14 10.83
C ILE A 95 9.40 2.53 10.68
N GLY A 96 8.76 3.59 11.13
CA GLY A 96 9.21 4.98 10.94
C GLY A 96 8.75 5.59 9.60
N THR A 97 8.54 6.90 9.58
CA THR A 97 8.08 7.64 8.38
C THR A 97 9.12 7.67 7.27
N GLU A 98 10.41 7.67 7.63
CA GLU A 98 11.56 7.69 6.71
C GLU A 98 11.66 6.41 5.86
N ASN A 99 11.08 5.32 6.34
CA ASN A 99 11.09 4.03 5.65
C ASN A 99 9.90 3.83 4.69
N VAL A 100 8.98 4.79 4.58
CA VAL A 100 7.86 4.74 3.64
C VAL A 100 8.05 5.79 2.55
N ILE A 101 8.28 5.35 1.33
CA ILE A 101 8.60 6.22 0.20
C ILE A 101 7.32 6.55 -0.56
N GLY A 102 7.07 7.86 -0.76
CA GLY A 102 5.98 8.31 -1.63
C GLY A 102 6.31 8.08 -3.10
N PHE A 103 5.36 7.56 -3.85
CA PHE A 103 5.53 7.20 -5.26
C PHE A 103 4.38 7.70 -6.14
N GLU A 104 4.70 7.96 -7.40
CA GLU A 104 3.72 8.41 -8.37
C GLU A 104 2.80 7.26 -8.77
N ARG A 105 1.50 7.58 -8.87
CA ARG A 105 0.44 6.68 -9.35
C ARG A 105 -0.11 7.23 -10.64
N ASP A 106 0.00 6.46 -11.71
CA ASP A 106 -0.69 6.72 -12.95
C ASP A 106 -2.15 6.25 -12.83
N LEU A 107 -3.08 7.16 -13.07
CA LEU A 107 -4.53 6.93 -12.98
C LEU A 107 -5.15 6.67 -14.36
N LEU A 108 -4.32 6.23 -15.31
CA LEU A 108 -4.77 5.80 -16.63
C LEU A 108 -5.86 4.74 -16.49
N SER A 109 -6.97 4.96 -17.16
CA SER A 109 -8.08 4.01 -17.16
C SER A 109 -7.78 2.75 -17.98
N LEU A 110 -8.56 1.70 -17.78
CA LEU A 110 -8.40 0.44 -18.51
C LEU A 110 -8.59 0.61 -20.03
N ASP A 111 -9.42 1.57 -20.45
CA ASP A 111 -9.66 1.94 -21.86
C ASP A 111 -8.68 3.02 -22.39
N GLY A 112 -7.65 3.37 -21.62
CA GLY A 112 -6.54 4.24 -22.05
C GLY A 112 -6.80 5.74 -21.95
N LYS A 113 -7.76 6.18 -21.13
CA LYS A 113 -8.06 7.60 -20.89
C LYS A 113 -7.26 8.14 -19.72
N SER A 114 -6.74 9.36 -19.85
CA SER A 114 -5.78 10.00 -18.94
C SER A 114 -6.35 11.20 -18.15
N GLU A 115 -7.65 11.44 -18.19
CA GLU A 115 -8.26 12.64 -17.58
C GLU A 115 -8.08 12.71 -16.06
N TYR A 116 -7.84 11.58 -15.38
CA TYR A 116 -7.53 11.57 -13.94
C TYR A 116 -6.05 11.87 -13.63
N GLY A 117 -5.20 11.90 -14.67
CA GLY A 117 -3.79 12.29 -14.54
C GLY A 117 -2.98 11.36 -13.64
N THR A 118 -2.17 11.95 -12.78
CA THR A 118 -1.32 11.26 -11.81
C THR A 118 -1.52 11.82 -10.40
N CYS A 119 -1.15 11.04 -9.39
CA CYS A 119 -1.06 11.53 -8.00
C CYS A 119 0.13 10.89 -7.28
N LYS A 120 0.47 11.43 -6.12
CA LYS A 120 1.49 10.83 -5.25
C LYS A 120 0.82 10.22 -4.03
N ASP A 121 1.14 8.94 -3.77
CA ASP A 121 0.69 8.19 -2.61
C ASP A 121 1.89 7.60 -1.86
N PHE A 122 1.71 7.32 -0.57
CA PHE A 122 2.60 6.49 0.25
C PHE A 122 2.06 5.07 0.41
N VAL A 123 0.74 4.95 0.45
CA VAL A 123 0.01 3.68 0.46
C VAL A 123 -1.08 3.78 -0.60
N SER A 124 -1.12 2.81 -1.52
CA SER A 124 -2.03 2.83 -2.65
C SER A 124 -2.58 1.43 -2.95
N LEU A 125 -3.35 1.28 -4.00
CA LEU A 125 -3.71 -0.03 -4.57
C LEU A 125 -2.77 -0.35 -5.74
N ILE A 126 -2.62 -1.63 -6.05
CA ILE A 126 -1.90 -2.07 -7.26
C ILE A 126 -2.69 -1.68 -8.51
N SER A 127 -2.02 -1.17 -9.54
CA SER A 127 -2.65 -0.98 -10.85
C SER A 127 -2.79 -2.30 -11.62
N ILE A 128 -3.60 -2.34 -12.67
CA ILE A 128 -3.71 -3.53 -13.53
C ILE A 128 -2.40 -3.84 -14.24
N ASP A 129 -1.62 -2.83 -14.62
CA ASP A 129 -0.33 -3.05 -15.27
C ASP A 129 0.71 -3.61 -14.30
N GLU A 130 0.75 -3.12 -13.07
CA GLU A 130 1.57 -3.71 -12.01
C GLU A 130 1.10 -5.14 -11.68
N TYR A 131 -0.21 -5.38 -11.59
CA TYR A 131 -0.75 -6.72 -11.38
C TYR A 131 -0.33 -7.70 -12.49
N ARG A 132 -0.41 -7.28 -13.76
CA ARG A 132 0.07 -8.08 -14.91
C ARG A 132 1.58 -8.34 -14.82
N LYS A 133 2.36 -7.29 -14.53
CA LYS A 133 3.82 -7.38 -14.40
C LYS A 133 4.24 -8.39 -13.33
N TYR A 134 3.58 -8.37 -12.19
CA TYR A 134 3.93 -9.23 -11.05
C TYR A 134 3.03 -10.44 -10.88
N ARG A 135 2.21 -10.79 -11.88
CA ARG A 135 1.18 -11.82 -11.80
C ARG A 135 1.71 -13.18 -11.31
N SER A 136 2.89 -13.59 -11.76
CA SER A 136 3.52 -14.87 -11.36
C SER A 136 3.90 -14.93 -9.88
N MET A 137 4.07 -13.77 -9.23
CA MET A 137 4.43 -13.65 -7.82
C MET A 137 3.23 -13.43 -6.91
N ILE A 138 2.07 -13.08 -7.48
CA ILE A 138 0.84 -12.80 -6.75
C ILE A 138 -0.08 -14.03 -6.86
N PRO A 139 -0.17 -14.89 -5.82
CA PRO A 139 -1.10 -16.03 -5.84
C PRO A 139 -2.54 -15.55 -5.88
N ASN A 140 -3.42 -16.41 -6.35
CA ASN A 140 -4.85 -16.17 -6.28
C ASN A 140 -5.28 -15.95 -4.82
N PHE A 141 -6.21 -15.05 -4.63
CA PHE A 141 -6.75 -14.74 -3.31
C PHE A 141 -8.19 -15.25 -3.22
N LYS A 142 -8.63 -15.66 -2.04
CA LYS A 142 -9.96 -16.29 -1.85
C LYS A 142 -11.15 -15.34 -2.07
N GLU A 143 -10.91 -14.02 -2.06
CA GLU A 143 -11.93 -12.98 -2.17
C GLU A 143 -11.67 -12.08 -3.38
N TRP A 144 -12.69 -11.34 -3.82
CA TRP A 144 -12.53 -10.25 -4.77
C TRP A 144 -11.84 -9.09 -4.09
N TRP A 145 -10.97 -8.37 -4.81
CA TRP A 145 -10.24 -7.25 -4.26
C TRP A 145 -10.01 -6.13 -5.27
N TRP A 146 -9.95 -4.91 -4.76
CA TRP A 146 -9.79 -3.70 -5.55
C TRP A 146 -8.40 -3.57 -6.17
N THR A 147 -8.37 -2.98 -7.37
CA THR A 147 -7.15 -2.39 -7.96
C THR A 147 -7.30 -0.89 -8.11
N LEU A 148 -6.20 -0.19 -8.42
CA LEU A 148 -6.18 1.26 -8.60
C LEU A 148 -6.89 1.70 -9.88
N THR A 149 -6.84 0.87 -10.95
CA THR A 149 -7.18 1.26 -12.32
C THR A 149 -8.70 1.45 -12.49
N PRO A 150 -9.19 2.64 -12.84
CA PRO A 150 -10.59 2.85 -13.20
C PRO A 150 -10.91 2.14 -14.54
N TYR A 151 -12.15 1.71 -14.75
CA TYR A 151 -12.55 1.13 -16.02
C TYR A 151 -12.54 2.18 -17.14
N SER A 152 -13.13 3.34 -16.87
CA SER A 152 -13.10 4.54 -17.72
C SER A 152 -13.14 5.79 -16.84
N THR A 153 -13.14 6.98 -17.41
CA THR A 153 -13.09 8.26 -16.70
C THR A 153 -14.42 9.01 -16.73
N LYS A 154 -14.51 10.17 -16.06
CA LYS A 154 -15.72 11.01 -15.94
C LYS A 154 -16.28 11.52 -17.28
N CYS A 155 -15.51 11.51 -18.33
CA CYS A 155 -16.01 11.87 -19.66
C CYS A 155 -16.98 10.82 -20.27
N ASN A 156 -17.16 9.68 -19.60
CA ASN A 156 -18.06 8.60 -19.98
C ASN A 156 -19.03 8.25 -18.83
N ASP A 157 -20.15 7.64 -19.17
CA ASP A 157 -21.14 7.13 -18.21
C ASP A 157 -20.59 6.01 -17.31
N ASP A 158 -19.40 5.48 -17.64
CA ASP A 158 -18.70 4.41 -16.91
C ASP A 158 -17.83 4.87 -15.73
N ALA A 159 -17.85 6.16 -15.38
CA ALA A 159 -17.07 6.75 -14.27
C ALA A 159 -17.41 6.21 -12.86
N ILE A 160 -18.23 5.19 -12.78
CA ILE A 160 -18.61 4.47 -11.55
C ILE A 160 -18.01 3.06 -11.47
N TRP A 161 -17.34 2.61 -12.55
CA TRP A 161 -16.75 1.28 -12.60
C TRP A 161 -15.24 1.33 -12.33
N CYS A 162 -14.78 0.47 -11.45
CA CYS A 162 -13.36 0.28 -11.18
C CYS A 162 -12.98 -1.19 -11.36
N THR A 163 -11.71 -1.45 -11.64
CA THR A 163 -11.23 -2.82 -11.85
C THR A 163 -11.00 -3.55 -10.53
N VAL A 164 -11.29 -4.85 -10.56
CA VAL A 164 -11.12 -5.79 -9.46
C VAL A 164 -10.48 -7.07 -9.95
N VAL A 165 -9.84 -7.79 -9.04
CA VAL A 165 -9.34 -9.14 -9.30
C VAL A 165 -10.24 -10.15 -8.58
N SER A 166 -10.67 -11.16 -9.32
CA SER A 166 -11.51 -12.26 -8.79
C SER A 166 -10.68 -13.30 -8.04
N PRO A 167 -11.34 -14.23 -7.31
CA PRO A 167 -10.65 -15.36 -6.68
C PRO A 167 -9.88 -16.28 -7.64
N SER A 168 -10.29 -16.32 -8.91
CA SER A 168 -9.55 -17.06 -9.96
C SER A 168 -8.35 -16.29 -10.53
N GLY A 169 -8.14 -15.03 -10.10
CA GLY A 169 -7.09 -14.15 -10.62
C GLY A 169 -7.45 -13.43 -11.93
N CYS A 170 -8.72 -13.53 -12.37
CA CYS A 170 -9.20 -12.80 -13.55
C CYS A 170 -9.55 -11.35 -13.21
N ILE A 171 -9.35 -10.45 -14.18
CA ILE A 171 -9.67 -9.03 -14.06
C ILE A 171 -11.11 -8.80 -14.49
N PHE A 172 -11.85 -8.06 -13.70
CA PHE A 172 -13.22 -7.62 -13.98
C PHE A 172 -13.39 -6.16 -13.61
N SER A 173 -14.52 -5.57 -13.96
CA SER A 173 -14.97 -4.27 -13.48
C SER A 173 -16.19 -4.41 -12.56
N ARG A 174 -16.27 -3.53 -11.56
CA ARG A 174 -17.38 -3.49 -10.58
C ARG A 174 -17.68 -2.06 -10.20
N TYR A 175 -18.91 -1.81 -9.75
CA TYR A 175 -19.30 -0.52 -9.21
C TYR A 175 -18.46 -0.14 -8.00
N CYS A 176 -17.97 1.09 -7.98
CA CYS A 176 -17.08 1.62 -6.93
C CYS A 176 -17.71 1.63 -5.51
N ASN A 177 -19.04 1.56 -5.42
CA ASN A 177 -19.80 1.54 -4.18
C ASN A 177 -20.07 0.12 -3.61
N ILE A 178 -19.57 -0.92 -4.26
CA ILE A 178 -19.60 -2.29 -3.72
C ILE A 178 -18.41 -2.50 -2.80
N GLN A 179 -18.53 -3.35 -1.80
CA GLN A 179 -17.45 -3.69 -0.90
C GLN A 179 -16.65 -4.88 -1.42
N TYR A 180 -15.33 -4.69 -1.51
CA TYR A 180 -14.36 -5.75 -1.84
C TYR A 180 -13.11 -5.61 -0.99
N GLY A 181 -12.32 -6.67 -0.95
CA GLY A 181 -11.07 -6.74 -0.20
C GLY A 181 -10.07 -5.65 -0.60
N VAL A 182 -9.38 -5.12 0.39
CA VAL A 182 -8.36 -4.08 0.23
C VAL A 182 -6.98 -4.67 0.45
N ARG A 183 -6.15 -4.71 -0.59
CA ARG A 183 -4.77 -5.20 -0.56
C ARG A 183 -3.83 -4.09 -1.02
N PRO A 184 -3.30 -3.28 -0.09
CA PRO A 184 -2.48 -2.14 -0.45
C PRO A 184 -1.10 -2.52 -0.97
N VAL A 185 -0.51 -1.59 -1.72
CA VAL A 185 0.91 -1.56 -2.09
C VAL A 185 1.60 -0.37 -1.46
N CYS A 186 2.89 -0.55 -1.15
CA CYS A 186 3.79 0.48 -0.65
C CYS A 186 5.15 0.37 -1.33
N ILE A 187 5.91 1.46 -1.35
CA ILE A 187 7.35 1.41 -1.54
C ILE A 187 8.01 1.70 -0.20
N PHE A 188 8.81 0.75 0.26
CA PHE A 188 9.63 0.91 1.46
C PHE A 188 11.07 1.23 1.08
N SER A 189 11.81 1.92 1.96
CA SER A 189 13.24 2.20 1.78
C SER A 189 14.02 0.90 1.63
N SER A 190 14.98 0.84 0.71
CA SER A 190 15.89 -0.30 0.58
C SER A 190 16.70 -0.53 1.85
N THR A 191 17.03 0.55 2.58
CA THR A 191 17.79 0.48 3.85
C THR A 191 17.11 -0.35 4.94
N LEU A 192 15.76 -0.52 4.83
CA LEU A 192 15.01 -1.39 5.74
C LEU A 192 15.38 -2.88 5.55
N PHE A 193 15.84 -3.26 4.37
CA PHE A 193 16.14 -4.63 3.96
C PHE A 193 17.62 -4.94 3.79
N GLU A 194 18.48 -3.92 3.85
CA GLU A 194 19.95 -4.06 3.71
C GLU A 194 20.55 -4.67 4.97
N SER A 195 21.58 -5.50 4.79
CA SER A 195 22.40 -6.03 5.89
C SER A 195 23.39 -4.95 6.36
N GLU A 196 23.71 -4.90 7.66
CA GLU A 196 24.72 -3.96 8.19
C GLU A 196 26.16 -4.27 7.70
N ASP A 197 26.34 -5.37 6.94
CA ASP A 197 27.65 -5.87 6.49
C ASP A 197 27.93 -5.61 4.98
N ASP A 198 27.15 -4.76 4.29
CA ASP A 198 27.40 -4.37 2.88
C ASP A 198 27.89 -2.93 2.74
#